data_2f413396c31ee66047be337a18aa8f40
#
_entry.id   2f413396c31ee66047be337a18aa8f40
#
_cell.length_a   1.000
_cell.length_b   1.000
_cell.length_c   1.000
_cell.angle_alpha   90.00
_cell.angle_beta   90.00
_cell.angle_gamma   90.00
#
_symmetry.space_group_name_H-M   'P 1'
#
loop_
_entity.id
_entity.type
_entity.pdbx_description
1 polymer ?
#
loop_
_entity_poly.entity_id
_entity_poly.type
_entity_poly.pdbx_seq_one_letter_code
_entity_poly.pdbx_strand_id
1 'polypeptide(L)'
;MGRVLLGCGLALLAAVLVIGLAVAGTYNNLVKLDENVKNKWGQVENVYQRRADLVPNLVETVKGAAAFEKDTFTAVTEARAKVGQVNLGNNVPDAQQLQKFQAAQDGLSSALSRLLVVVEKYPELKATQNFRDLQAQLEGTENRITVERKRFNDAAQEFNTARRRFPTVLFASILGFNEKPYFQAAPGSDKAPQVKF
;
A
#
# COMPACT_ATOMS: atom_id res chain seq x y z
N MET A 1 -30.03 21.38 -52.12
CA MET A 1 -29.40 21.79 -50.87
C MET A 1 -29.99 21.08 -49.63
N GLY A 2 -31.30 20.89 -49.48
CA GLY A 2 -31.90 20.25 -48.28
C GLY A 2 -31.43 18.81 -47.98
N ARG A 3 -31.23 17.98 -49.02
CA ARG A 3 -30.78 16.57 -48.84
C ARG A 3 -29.33 16.44 -48.34
N VAL A 4 -28.46 17.39 -48.68
CA VAL A 4 -27.07 17.43 -48.19
C VAL A 4 -27.02 17.90 -46.73
N LEU A 5 -27.82 18.88 -46.37
CA LEU A 5 -27.93 19.36 -45.00
C LEU A 5 -28.50 18.29 -44.07
N LEU A 6 -29.52 17.54 -44.52
CA LEU A 6 -30.08 16.40 -43.78
C LEU A 6 -29.05 15.29 -43.56
N GLY A 7 -28.26 14.97 -44.61
CA GLY A 7 -27.17 13.97 -44.49
C GLY A 7 -26.06 14.38 -43.53
N CYS A 8 -25.64 15.64 -43.59
CA CYS A 8 -24.66 16.17 -42.64
C CYS A 8 -25.18 16.17 -41.17
N GLY A 9 -26.46 16.48 -40.95
CA GLY A 9 -27.09 16.44 -39.64
C GLY A 9 -27.12 15.03 -39.04
N LEU A 10 -27.52 14.03 -39.85
CA LEU A 10 -27.50 12.62 -39.44
C LEU A 10 -26.09 12.10 -39.15
N ALA A 11 -25.10 12.49 -39.95
CA ALA A 11 -23.72 12.12 -39.71
C ALA A 11 -23.16 12.70 -38.40
N LEU A 12 -23.48 13.97 -38.09
CA LEU A 12 -23.12 14.61 -36.83
C LEU A 12 -23.79 13.91 -35.64
N LEU A 13 -25.08 13.60 -35.70
CA LEU A 13 -25.79 12.86 -34.66
C LEU A 13 -25.19 11.48 -34.44
N ALA A 14 -24.87 10.75 -35.50
CA ALA A 14 -24.20 9.45 -35.38
C ALA A 14 -22.81 9.58 -34.75
N ALA A 15 -22.01 10.59 -35.10
CA ALA A 15 -20.70 10.84 -34.51
C ALA A 15 -20.82 11.17 -33.04
N VAL A 16 -21.74 12.03 -32.61
CA VAL A 16 -21.99 12.36 -31.19
C VAL A 16 -22.41 11.11 -30.41
N LEU A 17 -23.27 10.27 -30.97
CA LEU A 17 -23.70 9.04 -30.32
C LEU A 17 -22.54 8.06 -30.12
N VAL A 18 -21.69 7.86 -31.15
CA VAL A 18 -20.50 6.99 -31.06
C VAL A 18 -19.50 7.51 -30.02
N ILE A 19 -19.26 8.83 -29.98
CA ILE A 19 -18.38 9.45 -28.99
C ILE A 19 -18.99 9.25 -27.59
N GLY A 20 -20.28 9.48 -27.41
CA GLY A 20 -20.96 9.27 -26.12
C GLY A 20 -20.83 7.84 -25.60
N LEU A 21 -21.03 6.85 -26.47
CA LEU A 21 -20.86 5.42 -26.11
C LEU A 21 -19.41 5.09 -25.77
N ALA A 22 -18.44 5.64 -26.51
CA ALA A 22 -17.02 5.44 -26.24
C ALA A 22 -16.61 6.05 -24.89
N VAL A 23 -17.09 7.25 -24.56
CA VAL A 23 -16.86 7.90 -23.26
C VAL A 23 -17.48 7.10 -22.12
N ALA A 24 -18.72 6.65 -22.26
CA ALA A 24 -19.41 5.82 -21.25
C ALA A 24 -18.67 4.49 -21.01
N GLY A 25 -18.25 3.81 -22.05
CA GLY A 25 -17.46 2.57 -21.93
C GLY A 25 -16.12 2.80 -21.23
N THR A 26 -15.44 3.87 -21.56
CA THR A 26 -14.17 4.25 -20.94
C THR A 26 -14.35 4.62 -19.47
N TYR A 27 -15.40 5.38 -19.14
CA TYR A 27 -15.75 5.73 -17.76
C TYR A 27 -15.97 4.47 -16.91
N ASN A 28 -16.82 3.56 -17.38
CA ASN A 28 -17.12 2.31 -16.67
C ASN A 28 -15.86 1.47 -16.44
N ASN A 29 -14.95 1.43 -17.42
CA ASN A 29 -13.67 0.74 -17.28
C ASN A 29 -12.78 1.40 -16.21
N LEU A 30 -12.69 2.74 -16.19
CA LEU A 30 -11.92 3.47 -15.18
C LEU A 30 -12.51 3.27 -13.77
N VAL A 31 -13.84 3.29 -13.62
CA VAL A 31 -14.49 2.97 -12.34
C VAL A 31 -14.11 1.57 -11.87
N LYS A 32 -14.17 0.56 -12.73
CA LYS A 32 -13.79 -0.81 -12.40
C LYS A 32 -12.34 -0.91 -11.91
N LEU A 33 -11.43 -0.23 -12.60
CA LEU A 33 -10.02 -0.22 -12.23
C LEU A 33 -9.76 0.56 -10.93
N ASP A 34 -10.45 1.68 -10.70
CA ASP A 34 -10.39 2.45 -9.47
C ASP A 34 -10.84 1.62 -8.27
N GLU A 35 -11.96 0.91 -8.39
CA GLU A 35 -12.45 0.00 -7.35
C GLU A 35 -11.50 -1.17 -7.10
N ASN A 36 -10.81 -1.68 -8.14
CA ASN A 36 -9.77 -2.68 -7.96
C ASN A 36 -8.59 -2.14 -7.14
N VAL A 37 -8.14 -0.90 -7.41
CA VAL A 37 -7.07 -0.26 -6.61
C VAL A 37 -7.51 -0.10 -5.16
N LYS A 38 -8.74 0.37 -4.89
CA LYS A 38 -9.29 0.49 -3.53
C LYS A 38 -9.32 -0.86 -2.81
N ASN A 39 -9.75 -1.91 -3.50
CA ASN A 39 -9.75 -3.26 -2.93
C ASN A 39 -8.34 -3.71 -2.54
N LYS A 40 -7.33 -3.51 -3.42
CA LYS A 40 -5.94 -3.86 -3.11
C LYS A 40 -5.38 -3.01 -1.97
N TRP A 41 -5.76 -1.74 -1.89
CA TRP A 41 -5.41 -0.89 -0.76
C TRP A 41 -5.96 -1.44 0.57
N GLY A 42 -7.22 -1.84 0.61
CA GLY A 42 -7.81 -2.46 1.80
C GLY A 42 -7.07 -3.75 2.25
N GLN A 43 -6.54 -4.54 1.30
CA GLN A 43 -5.69 -5.71 1.66
C GLN A 43 -4.35 -5.27 2.28
N VAL A 44 -3.75 -4.19 1.75
CA VAL A 44 -2.54 -3.59 2.34
C VAL A 44 -2.82 -3.13 3.77
N GLU A 45 -3.89 -2.39 4.01
CA GLU A 45 -4.26 -1.93 5.36
C GLU A 45 -4.46 -3.10 6.32
N ASN A 46 -5.16 -4.15 5.90
CA ASN A 46 -5.42 -5.34 6.73
C ASN A 46 -4.13 -6.02 7.19
N VAL A 47 -3.14 -6.18 6.30
CA VAL A 47 -1.89 -6.84 6.69
C VAL A 47 -1.01 -5.97 7.57
N TYR A 48 -1.02 -4.65 7.39
CA TYR A 48 -0.34 -3.72 8.26
C TYR A 48 -1.02 -3.61 9.64
N GLN A 49 -2.35 -3.61 9.69
CA GLN A 49 -3.09 -3.67 10.94
C GLN A 49 -2.74 -4.95 11.71
N ARG A 50 -2.74 -6.12 11.05
CA ARG A 50 -2.33 -7.37 11.67
C ARG A 50 -0.93 -7.29 12.27
N ARG A 51 0.03 -6.67 11.59
CA ARG A 51 1.37 -6.45 12.14
C ARG A 51 1.32 -5.59 13.41
N ALA A 52 0.59 -4.47 13.36
CA ALA A 52 0.45 -3.57 14.51
C ALA A 52 -0.21 -4.25 15.72
N ASP A 53 -1.12 -5.20 15.49
CA ASP A 53 -1.81 -5.96 16.55
C ASP A 53 -0.92 -7.04 17.18
N LEU A 54 0.09 -7.54 16.47
CA LEU A 54 1.06 -8.49 17.03
C LEU A 54 2.09 -7.81 17.94
N VAL A 55 2.35 -6.51 17.75
CA VAL A 55 3.39 -5.77 18.48
C VAL A 55 3.20 -5.79 20.00
N PRO A 56 2.01 -5.51 20.59
CA PRO A 56 1.81 -5.56 22.03
C PRO A 56 2.14 -6.94 22.62
N ASN A 57 1.69 -8.01 21.99
CA ASN A 57 1.92 -9.38 22.43
C ASN A 57 3.42 -9.72 22.44
N LEU A 58 4.14 -9.27 21.40
CA LEU A 58 5.59 -9.44 21.34
C LEU A 58 6.29 -8.68 22.47
N VAL A 59 5.94 -7.40 22.68
CA VAL A 59 6.52 -6.56 23.74
C VAL A 59 6.29 -7.17 25.11
N GLU A 60 5.08 -7.62 25.43
CA GLU A 60 4.78 -8.24 26.72
C GLU A 60 5.52 -9.58 26.90
N THR A 61 5.64 -10.39 25.87
CA THR A 61 6.40 -11.65 25.91
C THR A 61 7.88 -11.39 26.19
N VAL A 62 8.47 -10.40 25.56
CA VAL A 62 9.90 -10.06 25.73
C VAL A 62 10.15 -9.36 27.07
N LYS A 63 9.26 -8.46 27.51
CA LYS A 63 9.37 -7.69 28.75
C LYS A 63 9.46 -8.59 29.99
N GLY A 64 8.76 -9.72 29.99
CA GLY A 64 8.81 -10.69 31.09
C GLY A 64 10.21 -11.27 31.36
N ALA A 65 11.06 -11.37 30.33
CA ALA A 65 12.40 -11.95 30.44
C ALA A 65 13.53 -10.92 30.35
N ALA A 66 13.28 -9.74 29.75
CA ALA A 66 14.28 -8.71 29.46
C ALA A 66 13.91 -7.35 30.07
N ALA A 67 13.46 -7.33 31.31
CA ALA A 67 12.93 -6.13 32.01
C ALA A 67 13.89 -4.91 32.01
N PHE A 68 15.17 -5.11 31.77
CA PHE A 68 16.19 -4.05 31.79
C PHE A 68 16.31 -3.25 30.47
N GLU A 69 15.68 -3.72 29.37
CA GLU A 69 15.79 -3.10 28.03
C GLU A 69 14.66 -2.08 27.77
N LYS A 70 14.38 -1.21 28.75
CA LYS A 70 13.27 -0.27 28.73
C LYS A 70 13.24 0.63 27.49
N ASP A 71 14.39 1.08 27.00
CA ASP A 71 14.48 1.99 25.85
C ASP A 71 14.04 1.31 24.57
N THR A 72 14.35 0.03 24.39
CA THR A 72 13.94 -0.76 23.22
C THR A 72 12.42 -0.94 23.20
N PHE A 73 11.79 -1.24 24.34
CA PHE A 73 10.33 -1.36 24.43
C PHE A 73 9.62 -0.03 24.16
N THR A 74 10.16 1.05 24.72
CA THR A 74 9.64 2.40 24.49
C THR A 74 9.70 2.74 23.01
N ALA A 75 10.83 2.49 22.34
CA ALA A 75 10.99 2.75 20.90
C ALA A 75 9.99 1.98 20.04
N VAL A 76 9.71 0.70 20.38
CA VAL A 76 8.71 -0.11 19.64
C VAL A 76 7.30 0.44 19.88
N THR A 77 6.96 0.78 21.12
CA THR A 77 5.64 1.32 21.47
C THR A 77 5.38 2.68 20.81
N GLU A 78 6.39 3.57 20.81
CA GLU A 78 6.32 4.85 20.12
C GLU A 78 6.19 4.70 18.60
N ALA A 79 6.97 3.80 18.00
CA ALA A 79 6.88 3.54 16.57
C ALA A 79 5.49 3.01 16.20
N ARG A 80 4.90 2.12 17.00
CA ARG A 80 3.53 1.65 16.83
C ARG A 80 2.52 2.79 16.93
N ALA A 81 2.68 3.67 17.93
CA ALA A 81 1.79 4.82 18.10
C ALA A 81 1.85 5.77 16.88
N LYS A 82 3.05 6.02 16.32
CA LYS A 82 3.22 6.81 15.09
C LYS A 82 2.49 6.21 13.89
N VAL A 83 2.51 4.89 13.74
CA VAL A 83 1.74 4.20 12.70
C VAL A 83 0.25 4.47 12.86
N GLY A 84 -0.29 4.37 14.08
CA GLY A 84 -1.71 4.63 14.37
C GLY A 84 -2.13 6.11 14.18
N GLN A 85 -1.18 7.05 14.19
CA GLN A 85 -1.45 8.47 13.95
C GLN A 85 -1.54 8.85 12.47
N VAL A 86 -1.08 7.99 11.55
CA VAL A 86 -1.19 8.25 10.12
C VAL A 86 -2.63 8.06 9.67
N ASN A 87 -3.36 9.16 9.61
CA ASN A 87 -4.73 9.14 9.12
C ASN A 87 -4.74 9.11 7.58
N LEU A 88 -5.16 8.00 7.03
CA LEU A 88 -5.26 7.78 5.58
C LEU A 88 -6.68 8.04 5.05
N GLY A 89 -7.64 8.31 5.94
CA GLY A 89 -9.06 8.39 5.57
C GLY A 89 -9.60 7.05 5.07
N ASN A 90 -10.75 7.09 4.38
CA ASN A 90 -11.40 5.89 3.83
C ASN A 90 -11.06 5.64 2.35
N ASN A 91 -10.09 6.38 1.79
CA ASN A 91 -9.75 6.33 0.37
C ASN A 91 -8.30 5.87 0.17
N VAL A 92 -8.00 5.48 -1.07
CA VAL A 92 -6.60 5.26 -1.49
C VAL A 92 -5.80 6.54 -1.24
N PRO A 93 -4.68 6.47 -0.49
CA PRO A 93 -3.90 7.65 -0.14
C PRO A 93 -3.33 8.34 -1.38
N ASP A 94 -3.13 9.64 -1.29
CA ASP A 94 -2.32 10.38 -2.24
C ASP A 94 -0.81 10.07 -2.06
N ALA A 95 0.02 10.61 -2.94
CA ALA A 95 1.47 10.35 -2.92
C ALA A 95 2.13 10.78 -1.60
N GLN A 96 1.71 11.91 -1.03
CA GLN A 96 2.26 12.42 0.23
C GLN A 96 1.82 11.59 1.43
N GLN A 97 0.55 11.20 1.45
CA GLN A 97 -0.02 10.33 2.49
C GLN A 97 0.64 8.95 2.45
N LEU A 98 0.81 8.37 1.25
CA LEU A 98 1.48 7.08 1.09
C LEU A 98 2.94 7.12 1.56
N GLN A 99 3.67 8.20 1.25
CA GLN A 99 5.04 8.39 1.72
C GLN A 99 5.13 8.49 3.25
N LYS A 100 4.23 9.24 3.89
CA LYS A 100 4.15 9.33 5.36
C LYS A 100 3.83 7.98 5.99
N PHE A 101 2.88 7.27 5.40
CA PHE A 101 2.52 5.91 5.83
C PHE A 101 3.72 4.97 5.73
N GLN A 102 4.41 4.95 4.60
CA GLN A 102 5.59 4.11 4.39
C GLN A 102 6.69 4.44 5.40
N ALA A 103 6.99 5.71 5.63
CA ALA A 103 8.00 6.14 6.60
C ALA A 103 7.66 5.70 8.05
N ALA A 104 6.39 5.78 8.46
CA ALA A 104 5.96 5.31 9.77
C ALA A 104 6.10 3.78 9.89
N GLN A 105 5.75 3.03 8.85
CA GLN A 105 5.86 1.58 8.80
C GLN A 105 7.33 1.10 8.81
N ASP A 106 8.21 1.80 8.10
CA ASP A 106 9.66 1.54 8.09
C ASP A 106 10.28 1.81 9.48
N GLY A 107 9.79 2.84 10.16
CA GLY A 107 10.16 3.13 11.56
C GLY A 107 9.78 1.98 12.51
N LEU A 108 8.59 1.42 12.35
CA LEU A 108 8.16 0.25 13.14
C LEU A 108 9.00 -0.98 12.82
N SER A 109 9.28 -1.26 11.54
CA SER A 109 10.15 -2.37 11.13
C SER A 109 11.54 -2.25 11.74
N SER A 110 12.12 -1.04 11.76
CA SER A 110 13.43 -0.77 12.36
C SER A 110 13.43 -1.01 13.88
N ALA A 111 12.37 -0.57 14.56
CA ALA A 111 12.23 -0.77 16.01
C ALA A 111 12.07 -2.26 16.36
N LEU A 112 11.25 -3.00 15.59
CA LEU A 112 11.09 -4.45 15.75
C LEU A 112 12.40 -5.20 15.50
N SER A 113 13.15 -4.83 14.48
CA SER A 113 14.47 -5.44 14.20
C SER A 113 15.44 -5.26 15.36
N ARG A 114 15.47 -4.07 16.00
CA ARG A 114 16.29 -3.84 17.20
C ARG A 114 15.84 -4.69 18.38
N LEU A 115 14.53 -4.83 18.59
CA LEU A 115 13.98 -5.69 19.62
C LEU A 115 14.43 -7.16 19.42
N LEU A 116 14.38 -7.66 18.19
CA LEU A 116 14.81 -9.02 17.89
C LEU A 116 16.32 -9.22 18.15
N VAL A 117 17.16 -8.22 17.83
CA VAL A 117 18.59 -8.25 18.16
C VAL A 117 18.83 -8.30 19.69
N VAL A 118 18.03 -7.58 20.46
CA VAL A 118 18.11 -7.66 21.94
C VAL A 118 17.75 -9.05 22.44
N VAL A 119 16.73 -9.68 21.89
CA VAL A 119 16.30 -11.04 22.27
C VAL A 119 17.40 -12.08 22.06
N GLU A 120 18.31 -11.88 21.11
CA GLU A 120 19.47 -12.78 20.92
C GLU A 120 20.35 -12.92 22.17
N LYS A 121 20.32 -11.93 23.08
CA LYS A 121 21.06 -11.98 24.35
C LYS A 121 20.36 -12.84 25.43
N TYR A 122 19.13 -13.27 25.17
CA TYR A 122 18.26 -14.00 26.09
C TYR A 122 17.84 -15.37 25.52
N PRO A 123 18.73 -16.38 25.51
CA PRO A 123 18.46 -17.68 24.88
C PRO A 123 17.23 -18.40 25.45
N GLU A 124 16.97 -18.21 26.75
CA GLU A 124 15.81 -18.81 27.43
C GLU A 124 14.50 -18.29 26.88
N LEU A 125 14.42 -16.98 26.60
CA LEU A 125 13.26 -16.35 25.97
C LEU A 125 13.07 -16.85 24.53
N LYS A 126 14.14 -16.88 23.76
CA LYS A 126 14.14 -17.35 22.37
C LYS A 126 13.69 -18.82 22.27
N ALA A 127 13.94 -19.62 23.30
CA ALA A 127 13.52 -21.01 23.38
C ALA A 127 12.02 -21.18 23.72
N THR A 128 11.33 -20.14 24.17
CA THR A 128 9.90 -20.24 24.50
C THR A 128 9.03 -20.44 23.25
N GLN A 129 8.00 -21.26 23.36
CA GLN A 129 7.08 -21.50 22.24
C GLN A 129 6.35 -20.22 21.83
N ASN A 130 5.88 -19.43 22.82
CA ASN A 130 5.15 -18.18 22.55
C ASN A 130 5.97 -17.19 21.74
N PHE A 131 7.26 -17.03 22.05
CA PHE A 131 8.13 -16.13 21.29
C PHE A 131 8.33 -16.63 19.86
N ARG A 132 8.59 -17.93 19.68
CA ARG A 132 8.77 -18.51 18.32
C ARG A 132 7.51 -18.38 17.48
N ASP A 133 6.34 -18.60 18.07
CA ASP A 133 5.06 -18.46 17.36
C ASP A 133 4.81 -17.01 16.92
N LEU A 134 5.09 -16.03 17.80
CA LEU A 134 4.97 -14.60 17.47
C LEU A 134 5.99 -14.17 16.40
N GLN A 135 7.21 -14.65 16.48
CA GLN A 135 8.24 -14.38 15.47
C GLN A 135 7.80 -14.93 14.10
N ALA A 136 7.35 -16.18 14.04
CA ALA A 136 6.86 -16.80 12.81
C ALA A 136 5.64 -16.04 12.23
N GLN A 137 4.73 -15.55 13.09
CA GLN A 137 3.60 -14.73 12.65
C GLN A 137 4.04 -13.37 12.10
N LEU A 138 5.05 -12.73 12.71
CA LEU A 138 5.60 -11.47 12.23
C LEU A 138 6.29 -11.65 10.87
N GLU A 139 7.13 -12.67 10.72
CA GLU A 139 7.80 -13.00 9.45
C GLU A 139 6.79 -13.32 8.35
N GLY A 140 5.76 -14.13 8.67
CA GLY A 140 4.67 -14.41 7.75
C GLY A 140 3.86 -13.18 7.36
N THR A 141 3.69 -12.23 8.28
CA THR A 141 3.00 -10.96 8.02
C THR A 141 3.85 -10.05 7.14
N GLU A 142 5.17 -9.97 7.35
CA GLU A 142 6.10 -9.19 6.52
C GLU A 142 6.13 -9.69 5.06
N ASN A 143 6.15 -11.00 4.88
CA ASN A 143 6.04 -11.61 3.56
C ASN A 143 4.71 -11.24 2.87
N ARG A 144 3.60 -11.26 3.61
CA ARG A 144 2.29 -10.83 3.08
C ARG A 144 2.26 -9.35 2.74
N ILE A 145 2.85 -8.48 3.57
CA ILE A 145 2.99 -7.04 3.27
C ILE A 145 3.68 -6.84 1.91
N THR A 146 4.78 -7.54 1.68
CA THR A 146 5.50 -7.47 0.40
C THR A 146 4.63 -7.88 -0.78
N VAL A 147 3.85 -8.95 -0.64
CA VAL A 147 2.94 -9.44 -1.67
C VAL A 147 1.80 -8.43 -1.93
N GLU A 148 1.16 -7.90 -0.87
CA GLU A 148 0.04 -6.98 -1.05
C GLU A 148 0.48 -5.61 -1.56
N ARG A 149 1.68 -5.11 -1.18
CA ARG A 149 2.28 -3.92 -1.80
C ARG A 149 2.47 -4.11 -3.31
N LYS A 150 2.99 -5.26 -3.72
CA LYS A 150 3.13 -5.57 -5.15
C LYS A 150 1.79 -5.59 -5.86
N ARG A 151 0.78 -6.27 -5.31
CA ARG A 151 -0.57 -6.33 -5.88
C ARG A 151 -1.23 -4.96 -6.00
N PHE A 152 -1.02 -4.08 -5.01
CA PHE A 152 -1.46 -2.70 -5.06
C PHE A 152 -0.77 -1.94 -6.19
N ASN A 153 0.55 -2.05 -6.30
CA ASN A 153 1.31 -1.40 -7.37
C ASN A 153 0.89 -1.90 -8.76
N ASP A 154 0.65 -3.20 -8.92
CA ASP A 154 0.16 -3.78 -10.18
C ASP A 154 -1.22 -3.18 -10.55
N ALA A 155 -2.15 -3.08 -9.61
CA ALA A 155 -3.47 -2.48 -9.82
C ALA A 155 -3.38 -0.97 -10.11
N ALA A 156 -2.54 -0.24 -9.38
CA ALA A 156 -2.29 1.19 -9.62
C ALA A 156 -1.69 1.41 -11.02
N GLN A 157 -0.78 0.55 -11.47
CA GLN A 157 -0.19 0.60 -12.80
C GLN A 157 -1.25 0.36 -13.89
N GLU A 158 -2.11 -0.63 -13.70
CA GLU A 158 -3.20 -0.92 -14.66
C GLU A 158 -4.14 0.28 -14.78
N PHE A 159 -4.57 0.86 -13.67
CA PHE A 159 -5.40 2.06 -13.63
C PHE A 159 -4.70 3.25 -14.31
N ASN A 160 -3.48 3.58 -13.91
CA ASN A 160 -2.72 4.71 -14.44
C ASN A 160 -2.46 4.55 -15.94
N THR A 161 -2.22 3.33 -16.41
CA THR A 161 -2.05 3.01 -17.83
C THR A 161 -3.34 3.26 -18.59
N ALA A 162 -4.49 2.77 -18.10
CA ALA A 162 -5.79 2.99 -18.72
C ALA A 162 -6.15 4.49 -18.76
N ARG A 163 -5.89 5.21 -17.67
CA ARG A 163 -6.11 6.65 -17.56
C ARG A 163 -5.30 7.46 -18.58
N ARG A 164 -4.06 7.04 -18.87
CA ARG A 164 -3.13 7.76 -19.78
C ARG A 164 -3.31 7.38 -21.25
N ARG A 165 -4.08 6.35 -21.59
CA ARG A 165 -4.35 5.97 -22.98
C ARG A 165 -5.26 6.97 -23.67
N PHE A 166 -5.06 7.16 -24.98
CA PHE A 166 -6.02 7.88 -25.81
C PHE A 166 -7.25 6.99 -26.09
N PRO A 167 -8.49 7.53 -26.09
CA PRO A 167 -8.88 8.91 -25.83
C PRO A 167 -9.06 9.28 -24.36
N THR A 168 -8.94 8.35 -23.41
CA THR A 168 -9.20 8.49 -21.96
C THR A 168 -8.48 9.68 -21.33
N VAL A 169 -7.23 9.91 -21.71
CA VAL A 169 -6.37 10.99 -21.18
C VAL A 169 -6.99 12.38 -21.31
N LEU A 170 -7.86 12.60 -22.30
CA LEU A 170 -8.49 13.90 -22.54
C LEU A 170 -9.52 14.28 -21.48
N PHE A 171 -10.15 13.31 -20.82
CA PHE A 171 -11.26 13.55 -19.89
C PHE A 171 -11.11 12.87 -18.54
N ALA A 172 -10.13 12.01 -18.34
CA ALA A 172 -9.96 11.29 -17.07
C ALA A 172 -9.85 12.25 -15.88
N SER A 173 -9.07 13.32 -16.00
CA SER A 173 -8.91 14.32 -14.92
C SER A 173 -10.20 15.13 -14.67
N ILE A 174 -10.94 15.45 -15.72
CA ILE A 174 -12.23 16.15 -15.64
C ILE A 174 -13.27 15.29 -14.93
N LEU A 175 -13.20 13.96 -15.13
CA LEU A 175 -14.07 12.97 -14.49
C LEU A 175 -13.63 12.60 -13.06
N GLY A 176 -12.58 13.25 -12.53
CA GLY A 176 -12.12 13.04 -11.16
C GLY A 176 -11.18 11.84 -10.97
N PHE A 177 -10.75 11.17 -12.03
CA PHE A 177 -9.81 10.07 -11.96
C PHE A 177 -8.37 10.58 -11.88
N ASN A 178 -7.83 10.72 -10.66
CA ASN A 178 -6.46 11.13 -10.41
C ASN A 178 -5.50 9.95 -10.47
N GLU A 179 -4.22 10.24 -10.73
CA GLU A 179 -3.15 9.25 -10.74
C GLU A 179 -2.99 8.60 -9.37
N LYS A 180 -2.82 7.28 -9.35
CA LYS A 180 -2.58 6.51 -8.14
C LYS A 180 -1.08 6.42 -7.86
N PRO A 181 -0.65 6.65 -6.62
CA PRO A 181 0.75 6.52 -6.25
C PRO A 181 1.19 5.06 -6.19
N TYR A 182 2.50 4.86 -6.13
CA TYR A 182 3.12 3.56 -5.97
C TYR A 182 3.91 3.48 -4.67
N PHE A 183 3.93 2.33 -4.02
CA PHE A 183 4.95 2.01 -3.05
C PHE A 183 6.32 2.02 -3.72
N GLN A 184 7.25 2.72 -3.10
CA GLN A 184 8.63 2.77 -3.59
C GLN A 184 9.48 1.73 -2.85
N ALA A 185 10.54 1.27 -3.51
CA ALA A 185 11.57 0.48 -2.87
C ALA A 185 12.27 1.32 -1.77
N ALA A 186 12.76 0.66 -0.73
CA ALA A 186 13.53 1.35 0.30
C ALA A 186 14.79 1.98 -0.31
N PRO A 187 15.20 3.18 0.12
CA PRO A 187 16.43 3.80 -0.35
C PRO A 187 17.63 2.85 -0.18
N GLY A 188 18.38 2.63 -1.25
CA GLY A 188 19.56 1.75 -1.24
C GLY A 188 19.29 0.27 -1.51
N SER A 189 18.03 -0.14 -1.73
CA SER A 189 17.68 -1.52 -2.11
C SER A 189 18.16 -1.92 -3.52
N ASP A 190 18.62 -0.97 -4.30
CA ASP A 190 19.26 -1.14 -5.61
C ASP A 190 20.72 -1.63 -5.50
N LYS A 191 21.32 -1.57 -4.30
CA LYS A 191 22.70 -2.02 -4.07
C LYS A 191 22.69 -3.41 -3.46
N ALA A 192 23.30 -4.37 -4.16
CA ALA A 192 23.52 -5.69 -3.62
C ALA A 192 24.37 -5.60 -2.35
N PRO A 193 24.06 -6.38 -1.28
CA PRO A 193 24.91 -6.45 -0.09
C PRO A 193 26.32 -6.89 -0.47
N GLN A 194 27.33 -6.10 -0.10
CA GLN A 194 28.72 -6.53 -0.28
C GLN A 194 29.05 -7.54 0.81
N VAL A 195 29.20 -8.78 0.44
CA VAL A 195 29.76 -9.81 1.33
C VAL A 195 31.28 -9.59 1.39
N LYS A 196 31.79 -9.15 2.55
CA LYS A 196 33.22 -9.15 2.85
C LYS A 196 33.49 -10.42 3.64
N PHE A 197 34.31 -11.25 3.09
CA PHE A 197 34.91 -12.42 3.77
C PHE A 197 36.10 -11.99 4.58
#